data_76546a35204c50c642a286b09b737b9c
#
_entry.id   76546a35204c50c642a286b09b737b9c
#
_cell.length_a   1.000
_cell.length_b   1.000
_cell.length_c   1.000
_cell.angle_alpha   90.00
_cell.angle_beta   90.00
_cell.angle_gamma   90.00
#
_symmetry.space_group_name_H-M   'P 1'
#
loop_
_entity.id
_entity.type
_entity.pdbx_description
1 polymer ?
#
loop_
_entity_poly.entity_id
_entity_poly.type
_entity_poly.pdbx_seq_one_letter_code
_entity_poly.pdbx_strand_id
1 'polypeptide(L)'
;MSTFVIKPALFDDLEQLNDLMFELHDEHHIQSPEFFKTAEEIEQEKSIARYLDNPECLVYVARVEYEIIGFVSGHFCELISTVSKPVMMGSVDELYVLPEYRKQGIAKALIEKIEATFVDYGVKQMFVEVWDFNQTAISLYENQGFGHHIHWLRKSLSER
;
A
#
# COMPACT_ATOMS: atom_id res chain seq x y z
N MET A 1 -5.50 -24.86 -4.11
CA MET A 1 -4.88 -23.62 -3.57
C MET A 1 -3.53 -23.38 -4.21
N SER A 2 -3.35 -22.21 -4.76
CA SER A 2 -2.05 -21.84 -5.34
C SER A 2 -1.05 -21.57 -4.24
N THR A 3 0.17 -22.06 -4.42
CA THR A 3 1.27 -21.74 -3.52
C THR A 3 1.92 -20.47 -4.01
N PHE A 4 2.07 -19.50 -3.14
CA PHE A 4 2.71 -18.24 -3.49
C PHE A 4 3.98 -18.02 -2.64
N VAL A 5 4.89 -17.20 -3.13
CA VAL A 5 6.07 -16.79 -2.38
C VAL A 5 6.15 -15.26 -2.34
N ILE A 6 6.68 -14.74 -1.24
CA ILE A 6 6.89 -13.30 -1.07
C ILE A 6 8.36 -13.02 -1.26
N LYS A 7 8.69 -12.10 -2.14
CA LYS A 7 10.08 -11.72 -2.45
C LYS A 7 10.23 -10.22 -2.65
N PRO A 8 11.43 -9.67 -2.43
CA PRO A 8 11.67 -8.27 -2.80
C PRO A 8 11.47 -8.09 -4.31
N ALA A 9 10.90 -6.97 -4.69
CA ALA A 9 10.71 -6.65 -6.10
C ALA A 9 12.06 -6.34 -6.77
N LEU A 10 12.17 -6.70 -8.06
CA LEU A 10 13.34 -6.42 -8.88
C LEU A 10 12.94 -5.51 -10.04
N PHE A 11 13.90 -4.90 -10.71
CA PHE A 11 13.60 -4.08 -11.88
C PHE A 11 12.89 -4.83 -12.98
N ASP A 12 13.16 -6.13 -13.12
CA ASP A 12 12.47 -6.97 -14.10
C ASP A 12 10.97 -7.10 -13.81
N ASP A 13 10.54 -6.73 -12.60
CA ASP A 13 9.14 -6.79 -12.20
C ASP A 13 8.36 -5.53 -12.54
N LEU A 14 9.05 -4.49 -13.04
CA LEU A 14 8.47 -3.16 -13.20
C LEU A 14 7.20 -3.15 -14.05
N GLU A 15 7.20 -3.87 -15.17
CA GLU A 15 6.03 -3.88 -16.06
C GLU A 15 4.80 -4.44 -15.35
N GLN A 16 4.96 -5.60 -14.69
CA GLN A 16 3.83 -6.19 -13.96
C GLN A 16 3.41 -5.32 -12.78
N LEU A 17 4.36 -4.70 -12.08
CA LEU A 17 4.05 -3.79 -10.98
C LEU A 17 3.26 -2.58 -11.46
N ASN A 18 3.63 -2.00 -12.60
CA ASN A 18 2.89 -0.88 -13.17
C ASN A 18 1.44 -1.28 -13.47
N ASP A 19 1.22 -2.49 -13.99
CA ASP A 19 -0.11 -2.98 -14.26
C ASP A 19 -0.95 -3.12 -12.99
N LEU A 20 -0.35 -3.63 -11.92
CA LEU A 20 -1.04 -3.77 -10.63
C LEU A 20 -1.33 -2.41 -9.99
N MET A 21 -0.39 -1.47 -10.11
CA MET A 21 -0.61 -0.10 -9.63
C MET A 21 -1.77 0.56 -10.36
N PHE A 22 -1.83 0.37 -11.67
CA PHE A 22 -2.93 0.90 -12.48
C PHE A 22 -4.27 0.33 -12.00
N GLU A 23 -4.35 -0.98 -11.81
CA GLU A 23 -5.58 -1.63 -11.36
C GLU A 23 -6.01 -1.13 -9.96
N LEU A 24 -5.05 -0.96 -9.06
CA LEU A 24 -5.33 -0.43 -7.72
C LEU A 24 -6.00 0.95 -7.80
N HIS A 25 -5.40 1.85 -8.57
CA HIS A 25 -5.91 3.21 -8.68
C HIS A 25 -7.23 3.27 -9.44
N ASP A 26 -7.40 2.39 -10.44
CA ASP A 26 -8.66 2.29 -11.16
C ASP A 26 -9.79 1.84 -10.25
N GLU A 27 -9.55 0.85 -9.39
CA GLU A 27 -10.55 0.41 -8.41
C GLU A 27 -10.94 1.54 -7.47
N HIS A 28 -9.97 2.31 -6.99
CA HIS A 28 -10.26 3.46 -6.12
C HIS A 28 -11.06 4.53 -6.85
N HIS A 29 -10.72 4.82 -8.10
CA HIS A 29 -11.46 5.82 -8.88
C HIS A 29 -12.90 5.37 -9.11
N ILE A 30 -13.12 4.10 -9.41
CA ILE A 30 -14.47 3.55 -9.61
C ILE A 30 -15.31 3.71 -8.33
N GLN A 31 -14.71 3.48 -7.16
CA GLN A 31 -15.39 3.61 -5.88
C GLN A 31 -15.69 5.06 -5.52
N SER A 32 -14.82 6.00 -5.90
CA SER A 32 -14.96 7.39 -5.49
C SER A 32 -14.52 8.33 -6.62
N PRO A 33 -15.26 8.37 -7.73
CA PRO A 33 -14.84 9.16 -8.90
C PRO A 33 -14.82 10.66 -8.65
N GLU A 34 -15.57 11.15 -7.65
CA GLU A 34 -15.59 12.57 -7.33
C GLU A 34 -14.29 13.06 -6.69
N PHE A 35 -13.60 12.19 -5.98
CA PHE A 35 -12.46 12.58 -5.17
C PHE A 35 -11.15 11.92 -5.58
N PHE A 36 -11.21 10.87 -6.40
CA PHE A 36 -10.05 10.10 -6.77
C PHE A 36 -9.73 10.28 -8.25
N LYS A 37 -8.48 10.62 -8.56
CA LYS A 37 -8.05 10.76 -9.95
C LYS A 37 -8.21 9.45 -10.70
N THR A 38 -8.28 9.54 -12.04
CA THR A 38 -8.26 8.33 -12.87
C THR A 38 -6.91 7.65 -12.78
N ALA A 39 -6.89 6.35 -13.06
CA ALA A 39 -5.64 5.60 -13.07
C ALA A 39 -4.65 6.17 -14.08
N GLU A 40 -5.13 6.64 -15.22
CA GLU A 40 -4.30 7.24 -16.27
C GLU A 40 -3.61 8.52 -15.79
N GLU A 41 -4.34 9.37 -15.07
CA GLU A 41 -3.76 10.60 -14.50
C GLU A 41 -2.70 10.29 -13.46
N ILE A 42 -2.96 9.30 -12.60
CA ILE A 42 -2.00 8.91 -11.55
C ILE A 42 -0.75 8.31 -12.17
N GLU A 43 -0.89 7.48 -13.20
CA GLU A 43 0.25 6.85 -13.88
C GLU A 43 1.23 7.88 -14.43
N GLN A 44 0.73 9.02 -14.88
CA GLN A 44 1.58 10.10 -15.41
C GLN A 44 2.38 10.81 -14.32
N GLU A 45 1.89 10.83 -13.09
CA GLU A 45 2.51 11.58 -12.00
C GLU A 45 3.29 10.71 -11.02
N LYS A 46 2.98 9.43 -10.94
CA LYS A 46 3.53 8.52 -9.93
C LYS A 46 4.03 7.24 -10.56
N SER A 47 5.22 6.80 -10.18
CA SER A 47 5.79 5.57 -10.69
C SER A 47 6.37 4.74 -9.55
N ILE A 48 6.05 3.45 -9.56
CA ILE A 48 6.65 2.48 -8.64
C ILE A 48 8.16 2.32 -8.88
N ALA A 49 8.65 2.73 -10.06
CA ALA A 49 10.08 2.67 -10.38
C ALA A 49 10.92 3.46 -9.37
N ARG A 50 10.38 4.56 -8.84
CA ARG A 50 11.08 5.37 -7.84
C ARG A 50 11.35 4.61 -6.56
N TYR A 51 10.43 3.69 -6.20
CA TYR A 51 10.59 2.87 -5.01
C TYR A 51 11.71 1.85 -5.18
N LEU A 52 11.89 1.34 -6.39
CA LEU A 52 12.90 0.30 -6.66
C LEU A 52 14.32 0.85 -6.60
N ASP A 53 14.48 2.15 -6.82
CA ASP A 53 15.79 2.83 -6.82
C ASP A 53 16.13 3.50 -5.50
N ASN A 54 15.18 3.62 -4.59
CA ASN A 54 15.36 4.40 -3.37
C ASN A 54 15.61 3.49 -2.17
N PRO A 55 16.78 3.59 -1.50
CA PRO A 55 17.06 2.73 -0.35
C PRO A 55 16.14 2.94 0.84
N GLU A 56 15.39 4.05 0.88
CA GLU A 56 14.40 4.29 1.94
C GLU A 56 13.04 3.68 1.63
N CYS A 57 12.88 3.08 0.44
CA CYS A 57 11.63 2.50 -0.01
C CYS A 57 11.73 0.99 -0.10
N LEU A 58 10.59 0.33 0.11
CA LEU A 58 10.48 -1.13 0.06
C LEU A 58 9.35 -1.52 -0.87
N VAL A 59 9.57 -2.56 -1.68
CA VAL A 59 8.50 -3.19 -2.46
C VAL A 59 8.67 -4.69 -2.35
N TYR A 60 7.64 -5.38 -1.88
CA TYR A 60 7.59 -6.84 -1.89
C TYR A 60 6.50 -7.31 -2.82
N VAL A 61 6.77 -8.39 -3.54
CA VAL A 61 5.81 -8.98 -4.47
C VAL A 61 5.42 -10.37 -4.00
N ALA A 62 4.18 -10.74 -4.29
CA ALA A 62 3.69 -12.11 -4.15
C ALA A 62 3.68 -12.72 -5.54
N ARG A 63 4.31 -13.87 -5.71
CA ARG A 63 4.41 -14.55 -7.01
C ARG A 63 3.80 -15.94 -6.95
N VAL A 64 3.14 -16.30 -8.05
CA VAL A 64 2.79 -17.68 -8.36
C VAL A 64 3.51 -17.96 -9.68
N GLU A 65 4.52 -18.83 -9.64
CA GLU A 65 5.41 -19.10 -10.79
C GLU A 65 6.04 -17.79 -11.30
N TYR A 66 5.73 -17.37 -12.52
CA TYR A 66 6.29 -16.15 -13.13
C TYR A 66 5.39 -14.95 -13.03
N GLU A 67 4.20 -15.12 -12.47
CA GLU A 67 3.21 -14.05 -12.38
C GLU A 67 3.26 -13.37 -11.01
N ILE A 68 3.28 -12.03 -11.01
CA ILE A 68 3.10 -11.26 -9.80
C ILE A 68 1.61 -11.09 -9.59
N ILE A 69 1.11 -11.57 -8.46
CA ILE A 69 -0.31 -11.57 -8.14
C ILE A 69 -0.69 -10.57 -7.08
N GLY A 70 0.29 -9.91 -6.49
CA GLY A 70 0.06 -8.88 -5.50
C GLY A 70 1.37 -8.21 -5.11
N PHE A 71 1.27 -7.05 -4.47
CA PHE A 71 2.44 -6.35 -3.99
C PHE A 71 2.09 -5.45 -2.81
N VAL A 72 3.12 -5.06 -2.07
CA VAL A 72 3.05 -4.02 -1.04
C VAL A 72 4.22 -3.09 -1.23
N SER A 73 3.98 -1.79 -1.10
CA SER A 73 5.03 -0.79 -1.11
C SER A 73 5.00 0.01 0.18
N GLY A 74 6.15 0.51 0.57
CA GLY A 74 6.27 1.32 1.76
C GLY A 74 7.59 2.04 1.83
N HIS A 75 7.77 2.85 2.86
CA HIS A 75 9.02 3.57 3.02
C HIS A 75 9.26 3.91 4.49
N PHE A 76 10.52 4.23 4.79
CA PHE A 76 10.95 4.70 6.10
C PHE A 76 10.94 6.22 6.09
N CYS A 77 10.47 6.82 7.17
CA CYS A 77 10.63 8.26 7.36
C CYS A 77 10.50 8.61 8.83
N GLU A 78 10.88 9.85 9.15
CA GLU A 78 10.65 10.39 10.48
C GLU A 78 9.37 11.22 10.43
N LEU A 79 8.42 10.89 11.30
CA LEU A 79 7.20 11.68 11.42
C LEU A 79 7.50 12.87 12.30
N ILE A 80 7.51 14.06 11.69
CA ILE A 80 7.82 15.31 12.39
C ILE A 80 6.57 16.18 12.39
N SER A 81 6.25 16.70 13.58
CA SER A 81 5.08 17.57 13.77
C SER A 81 5.43 18.63 14.81
N THR A 82 4.74 19.75 14.74
CA THR A 82 4.93 20.81 15.73
C THR A 82 4.27 20.48 17.08
N VAL A 83 3.39 19.48 17.11
CA VAL A 83 2.61 19.17 18.32
C VAL A 83 2.81 17.75 18.84
N SER A 84 3.36 16.85 18.06
CA SER A 84 3.60 15.49 18.50
C SER A 84 5.09 15.18 18.52
N LYS A 85 5.46 14.18 19.33
CA LYS A 85 6.87 13.77 19.42
C LYS A 85 7.33 13.15 18.10
N PRO A 86 8.57 13.39 17.69
CA PRO A 86 9.12 12.74 16.50
C PRO A 86 9.14 11.22 16.68
N VAL A 87 8.86 10.49 15.61
CA VAL A 87 8.92 9.04 15.65
C VAL A 87 9.45 8.52 14.30
N MET A 88 10.36 7.55 14.38
CA MET A 88 10.80 6.82 13.18
C MET A 88 9.68 5.88 12.80
N MET A 89 9.11 6.06 11.61
CA MET A 89 7.96 5.30 11.17
C MET A 89 8.24 4.52 9.90
N GLY A 90 7.52 3.42 9.75
CA GLY A 90 7.39 2.73 8.48
C GLY A 90 6.00 3.04 7.93
N SER A 91 5.94 3.47 6.69
CA SER A 91 4.68 3.73 6.03
C SER A 91 4.35 2.63 5.03
N VAL A 92 3.12 2.12 5.08
CA VAL A 92 2.60 1.24 4.03
C VAL A 92 1.89 2.17 3.05
N ASP A 93 2.36 2.20 1.82
CA ASP A 93 1.87 3.16 0.83
C ASP A 93 0.85 2.56 -0.13
N GLU A 94 1.12 1.40 -0.69
CA GLU A 94 0.17 0.67 -1.54
C GLU A 94 0.15 -0.79 -1.16
N LEU A 95 -1.02 -1.40 -1.31
CA LEU A 95 -1.22 -2.84 -1.11
C LEU A 95 -2.29 -3.29 -2.10
N TYR A 96 -1.97 -4.26 -2.94
CA TYR A 96 -2.92 -4.76 -3.92
C TYR A 96 -2.72 -6.25 -4.16
N VAL A 97 -3.82 -6.97 -4.31
CA VAL A 97 -3.83 -8.38 -4.69
C VAL A 97 -4.85 -8.52 -5.80
N LEU A 98 -4.48 -9.22 -6.87
CA LEU A 98 -5.40 -9.49 -7.98
C LEU A 98 -6.70 -10.11 -7.45
N PRO A 99 -7.87 -9.69 -7.98
CA PRO A 99 -9.16 -10.16 -7.47
C PRO A 99 -9.29 -11.68 -7.37
N GLU A 100 -8.79 -12.41 -8.38
CA GLU A 100 -8.89 -13.87 -8.41
C GLU A 100 -8.03 -14.57 -7.36
N TYR A 101 -7.11 -13.86 -6.73
CA TYR A 101 -6.24 -14.42 -5.69
C TYR A 101 -6.58 -13.90 -4.29
N ARG A 102 -7.65 -13.13 -4.15
CA ARG A 102 -8.05 -12.59 -2.84
C ARG A 102 -8.61 -13.66 -1.93
N LYS A 103 -8.65 -13.37 -0.62
CA LYS A 103 -9.15 -14.28 0.43
C LYS A 103 -8.32 -15.55 0.59
N GLN A 104 -7.04 -15.48 0.24
CA GLN A 104 -6.10 -16.60 0.38
C GLN A 104 -4.94 -16.26 1.30
N GLY A 105 -5.02 -15.13 2.03
CA GLY A 105 -3.99 -14.73 2.97
C GLY A 105 -2.80 -14.01 2.35
N ILE A 106 -2.86 -13.64 1.08
CA ILE A 106 -1.74 -12.99 0.40
C ILE A 106 -1.48 -11.58 0.92
N ALA A 107 -2.53 -10.77 1.08
CA ALA A 107 -2.39 -9.42 1.62
C ALA A 107 -1.80 -9.45 3.02
N LYS A 108 -2.28 -10.37 3.86
CA LYS A 108 -1.75 -10.57 5.20
C LYS A 108 -0.26 -10.90 5.16
N ALA A 109 0.14 -11.83 4.29
CA ALA A 109 1.53 -12.24 4.16
C ALA A 109 2.43 -11.08 3.71
N LEU A 110 1.93 -10.24 2.80
CA LEU A 110 2.66 -9.06 2.34
C LEU A 110 2.87 -8.05 3.47
N ILE A 111 1.82 -7.79 4.25
CA ILE A 111 1.92 -6.88 5.40
C ILE A 111 2.89 -7.43 6.44
N GLU A 112 2.80 -8.73 6.75
CA GLU A 112 3.72 -9.36 7.71
C GLU A 112 5.17 -9.24 7.25
N LYS A 113 5.41 -9.36 5.96
CA LYS A 113 6.77 -9.25 5.41
C LYS A 113 7.33 -7.84 5.54
N ILE A 114 6.56 -6.83 5.18
CA ILE A 114 7.03 -5.45 5.29
C ILE A 114 7.18 -5.04 6.76
N GLU A 115 6.28 -5.50 7.61
CA GLU A 115 6.38 -5.26 9.06
C GLU A 115 7.68 -5.86 9.62
N ALA A 116 8.00 -7.10 9.26
CA ALA A 116 9.23 -7.74 9.72
C ALA A 116 10.46 -6.94 9.29
N THR A 117 10.46 -6.40 8.09
CA THR A 117 11.55 -5.56 7.60
C THR A 117 11.65 -4.26 8.39
N PHE A 118 10.53 -3.61 8.67
CA PHE A 118 10.52 -2.40 9.50
C PHE A 118 11.09 -2.68 10.90
N VAL A 119 10.68 -3.79 11.50
CA VAL A 119 11.17 -4.19 12.82
C VAL A 119 12.69 -4.41 12.79
N ASP A 120 13.19 -5.10 11.77
CA ASP A 120 14.63 -5.36 11.62
C ASP A 120 15.44 -4.07 11.51
N TYR A 121 14.86 -3.02 10.94
CA TYR A 121 15.52 -1.71 10.82
C TYR A 121 15.29 -0.81 12.03
N GLY A 122 14.64 -1.30 13.08
CA GLY A 122 14.45 -0.55 14.31
C GLY A 122 13.25 0.39 14.33
N VAL A 123 12.37 0.29 13.34
CA VAL A 123 11.14 1.08 13.32
C VAL A 123 10.22 0.64 14.46
N LYS A 124 9.66 1.59 15.18
CA LYS A 124 8.81 1.32 16.34
C LYS A 124 7.31 1.42 16.04
N GLN A 125 6.94 2.15 14.98
CA GLN A 125 5.55 2.31 14.61
C GLN A 125 5.42 2.26 13.10
N MET A 126 4.37 1.59 12.61
CA MET A 126 4.07 1.60 11.19
C MET A 126 2.67 2.17 10.99
N PHE A 127 2.50 2.87 9.88
CA PHE A 127 1.30 3.62 9.57
C PHE A 127 0.78 3.24 8.19
N VAL A 128 -0.53 3.37 8.04
CA VAL A 128 -1.19 3.22 6.74
C VAL A 128 -2.33 4.23 6.65
N GLU A 129 -2.48 4.83 5.48
CA GLU A 129 -3.66 5.64 5.19
C GLU A 129 -4.62 4.77 4.38
N VAL A 130 -5.89 4.81 4.73
CA VAL A 130 -6.91 4.03 4.05
C VAL A 130 -8.15 4.90 3.87
N TRP A 131 -8.70 4.87 2.65
CA TRP A 131 -9.91 5.62 2.35
C TRP A 131 -11.10 5.02 3.10
N ASP A 132 -11.96 5.89 3.61
CA ASP A 132 -13.13 5.47 4.39
C ASP A 132 -14.04 4.50 3.63
N PHE A 133 -14.15 4.65 2.31
CA PHE A 133 -14.98 3.76 1.51
C PHE A 133 -14.42 2.34 1.42
N ASN A 134 -13.14 2.14 1.74
CA ASN A 134 -12.47 0.86 1.59
C ASN A 134 -12.56 0.03 2.88
N GLN A 135 -13.78 -0.43 3.19
CA GLN A 135 -14.05 -1.16 4.42
C GLN A 135 -13.30 -2.50 4.50
N THR A 136 -13.10 -3.14 3.37
CA THR A 136 -12.34 -4.40 3.32
C THR A 136 -10.89 -4.19 3.78
N ALA A 137 -10.26 -3.12 3.29
CA ALA A 137 -8.89 -2.79 3.69
C ALA A 137 -8.83 -2.38 5.16
N ILE A 138 -9.79 -1.58 5.62
CA ILE A 138 -9.85 -1.16 7.03
C ILE A 138 -9.91 -2.40 7.93
N SER A 139 -10.78 -3.35 7.62
CA SER A 139 -10.89 -4.59 8.40
C SER A 139 -9.59 -5.40 8.39
N LEU A 140 -8.94 -5.47 7.23
CA LEU A 140 -7.66 -6.16 7.12
C LEU A 140 -6.62 -5.55 8.06
N TYR A 141 -6.48 -4.22 8.02
CA TYR A 141 -5.50 -3.54 8.86
C TYR A 141 -5.83 -3.66 10.34
N GLU A 142 -7.09 -3.53 10.72
CA GLU A 142 -7.51 -3.73 12.10
C GLU A 142 -7.17 -5.14 12.58
N ASN A 143 -7.41 -6.16 11.76
CA ASN A 143 -7.08 -7.55 12.09
C ASN A 143 -5.57 -7.78 12.19
N GLN A 144 -4.77 -6.92 11.58
CA GLN A 144 -3.31 -6.98 11.67
C GLN A 144 -2.75 -6.13 12.82
N GLY A 145 -3.62 -5.56 13.65
CA GLY A 145 -3.19 -4.82 14.83
C GLY A 145 -3.10 -3.33 14.68
N PHE A 146 -3.50 -2.78 13.52
CA PHE A 146 -3.52 -1.33 13.35
C PHE A 146 -4.69 -0.73 14.13
N GLY A 147 -4.40 0.33 14.90
CA GLY A 147 -5.42 1.12 15.56
C GLY A 147 -5.65 2.42 14.81
N HIS A 148 -6.77 3.05 15.08
CA HIS A 148 -7.08 4.35 14.47
C HIS A 148 -6.22 5.43 15.13
N HIS A 149 -5.61 6.29 14.30
CA HIS A 149 -4.67 7.29 14.77
C HIS A 149 -5.19 8.71 14.58
N ILE A 150 -5.64 9.06 13.37
CA ILE A 150 -6.17 10.38 13.07
C ILE A 150 -7.43 10.21 12.24
N HIS A 151 -8.46 11.02 12.57
CA HIS A 151 -9.66 11.08 11.76
C HIS A 151 -9.66 12.39 10.97
N TRP A 152 -9.65 12.30 9.66
CA TRP A 152 -9.68 13.42 8.75
C TRP A 152 -11.08 13.52 8.17
N LEU A 153 -11.78 14.58 8.51
CA LEU A 153 -13.18 14.75 8.16
C LEU A 153 -13.31 15.74 7.01
N ARG A 154 -14.27 15.51 6.14
CA ARG A 154 -14.51 16.34 4.96
C ARG A 154 -15.97 16.80 4.91
N LYS A 155 -16.18 18.04 4.50
CA LYS A 155 -17.51 18.59 4.27
C LYS A 155 -17.49 19.34 2.94
N SER A 156 -18.42 19.03 2.05
CA SER A 156 -18.55 19.78 0.81
C SER A 156 -19.29 21.08 1.05
N LEU A 157 -18.79 22.18 0.47
CA LEU A 157 -19.39 23.49 0.60
C LEU A 157 -19.95 24.03 -0.71
N SER A 158 -19.78 23.27 -1.79
CA SER A 158 -20.11 23.74 -3.13
C SER A 158 -21.57 23.67 -3.49
N GLU A 159 -22.40 22.97 -2.71
CA GLU A 159 -23.82 22.77 -3.01
C GLU A 159 -24.70 23.47 -2.01
N ARG A 160 -24.55 24.78 -1.92
CA ARG A 160 -25.33 25.57 -0.98
C ARG A 160 -26.37 26.43 -1.67
#